data_1ab433f29b15247efe22de307fd12f88
#
_entry.id   1ab433f29b15247efe22de307fd12f88
#
_cell.length_a   1.000
_cell.length_b   1.000
_cell.length_c   1.000
_cell.angle_alpha   90.00
_cell.angle_beta   90.00
_cell.angle_gamma   90.00
#
_symmetry.space_group_name_H-M   'P 1'
#
loop_
_entity.id
_entity.type
_entity.pdbx_description
1 polymer ?
#
loop_
_entity_poly.entity_id
_entity_poly.type
_entity_poly.pdbx_seq_one_letter_code
_entity_poly.pdbx_strand_id
1 'polypeptide(L)'
;MTNLTQMQEVIVKTDKPKVLVSSSAAAGKTLCLVERIKYLLDIGVPPSEIVAITFTNNAAAEMYNRLNNANGLFIGTVHSYCNYLLRGGAVDTTDILNEERFDDLFEEIKKNPSCIKHVTHLISDESQDISTKQFEFYEMIHPDNYMYFYDIKQTLYRWRDADPDYLINLSYQNDVTVYQMRQNFRNLPDILNFAKKFLYRLGPDYDDDSIPMRKTDGKPHVLEGTYTPSEAVASLMLAADRLNTQWGDWFVLCRTNNDIALFQQLFEAKGIPTDTFKQSELTNAQIQDRLKENTVKILTVHSAKGMEAPYILSYNIRAYNDDEARLCYVSATRAKDFLIWAKTPPKKKKRNRVVNWE
;
A
#
# COMPACT_ATOMS: atom_id res chain seq x y z
N MET A 1 15.22 -21.73 3.17
CA MET A 1 15.27 -21.00 1.87
C MET A 1 13.84 -20.58 1.54
N THR A 2 13.61 -19.34 1.24
CA THR A 2 12.29 -18.85 0.85
C THR A 2 12.00 -19.36 -0.56
N ASN A 3 10.86 -20.05 -0.77
CA ASN A 3 10.50 -20.55 -2.10
C ASN A 3 10.02 -19.37 -2.96
N LEU A 4 10.89 -18.87 -3.83
CA LEU A 4 10.52 -17.89 -4.85
C LEU A 4 9.81 -18.57 -6.02
N THR A 5 8.90 -17.84 -6.66
CA THR A 5 8.37 -18.30 -7.96
C THR A 5 9.42 -18.09 -9.06
N GLN A 6 9.26 -18.76 -10.20
CA GLN A 6 10.18 -18.62 -11.33
C GLN A 6 10.37 -17.15 -11.75
N MET A 7 9.27 -16.35 -11.79
CA MET A 7 9.37 -14.93 -12.15
C MET A 7 10.11 -14.12 -11.08
N GLN A 8 9.87 -14.40 -9.79
CA GLN A 8 10.60 -13.74 -8.70
C GLN A 8 12.10 -14.07 -8.75
N GLU A 9 12.48 -15.31 -9.08
CA GLU A 9 13.89 -15.68 -9.27
C GLU A 9 14.54 -14.91 -10.43
N VAL A 10 13.83 -14.73 -11.55
CA VAL A 10 14.30 -13.95 -12.69
C VAL A 10 14.52 -12.48 -12.27
N ILE A 11 13.58 -11.89 -11.55
CA ILE A 11 13.68 -10.49 -11.07
C ILE A 11 14.84 -10.35 -10.08
N VAL A 12 14.97 -11.28 -9.14
CA VAL A 12 16.05 -11.26 -8.13
C VAL A 12 17.43 -11.32 -8.76
N LYS A 13 17.60 -12.10 -9.84
CA LYS A 13 18.89 -12.38 -10.46
C LYS A 13 19.18 -11.56 -11.73
N THR A 14 18.28 -10.68 -12.15
CA THR A 14 18.43 -9.92 -13.39
C THR A 14 19.71 -9.06 -13.38
N ASP A 15 20.38 -9.00 -14.53
CA ASP A 15 21.53 -8.14 -14.82
C ASP A 15 21.16 -6.84 -15.54
N LYS A 16 19.87 -6.63 -15.79
CA LYS A 16 19.36 -5.43 -16.47
C LYS A 16 19.53 -4.19 -15.59
N PRO A 17 20.09 -3.08 -16.15
CA PRO A 17 20.38 -1.88 -15.36
C PRO A 17 19.12 -1.08 -15.02
N LYS A 18 18.12 -1.07 -15.88
CA LYS A 18 16.89 -0.28 -15.74
C LYS A 18 15.68 -1.20 -15.70
N VAL A 19 15.15 -1.39 -14.51
CA VAL A 19 14.11 -2.39 -14.27
C VAL A 19 12.88 -1.77 -13.62
N LEU A 20 11.74 -2.04 -14.21
CA LEU A 20 10.43 -1.82 -13.60
C LEU A 20 9.78 -3.18 -13.27
N VAL A 21 9.26 -3.31 -12.08
CA VAL A 21 8.52 -4.51 -11.64
C VAL A 21 7.08 -4.12 -11.38
N SER A 22 6.25 -4.27 -12.42
CA SER A 22 4.80 -4.14 -12.30
C SER A 22 4.25 -5.35 -11.54
N SER A 23 3.44 -5.10 -10.53
CA SER A 23 2.93 -6.19 -9.70
C SER A 23 1.44 -6.07 -9.45
N SER A 24 0.82 -7.20 -9.18
CA SER A 24 -0.53 -7.25 -8.64
C SER A 24 -0.52 -7.16 -7.11
N ALA A 25 -1.69 -6.89 -6.54
CA ALA A 25 -1.87 -6.96 -5.10
C ALA A 25 -1.39 -8.34 -4.59
N ALA A 26 -0.65 -8.34 -3.47
CA ALA A 26 -0.16 -9.57 -2.82
C ALA A 26 0.71 -10.50 -3.70
N ALA A 27 1.43 -9.96 -4.67
CA ALA A 27 2.35 -10.71 -5.52
C ALA A 27 3.72 -10.99 -4.87
N GLY A 28 3.95 -10.51 -3.63
CA GLY A 28 5.20 -10.70 -2.91
C GLY A 28 6.29 -9.70 -3.28
N LYS A 29 5.93 -8.44 -3.62
CA LYS A 29 6.89 -7.36 -3.93
C LYS A 29 8.02 -7.25 -2.92
N THR A 30 7.66 -7.02 -1.65
CA THR A 30 8.66 -6.81 -0.57
C THR A 30 9.55 -8.04 -0.38
N LEU A 31 9.02 -9.25 -0.54
CA LEU A 31 9.84 -10.48 -0.53
C LEU A 31 10.87 -10.45 -1.66
N CYS A 32 10.43 -10.20 -2.89
CA CYS A 32 11.29 -10.16 -4.06
C CYS A 32 12.37 -9.08 -3.92
N LEU A 33 12.02 -7.90 -3.38
CA LEU A 33 12.94 -6.80 -3.12
C LEU A 33 14.00 -7.19 -2.08
N VAL A 34 13.61 -7.78 -0.96
CA VAL A 34 14.54 -8.26 0.08
C VAL A 34 15.49 -9.30 -0.48
N GLU A 35 14.98 -10.27 -1.23
CA GLU A 35 15.84 -11.31 -1.84
C GLU A 35 16.76 -10.73 -2.93
N ARG A 36 16.34 -9.67 -3.67
CA ARG A 36 17.22 -8.93 -4.59
C ARG A 36 18.39 -8.30 -3.85
N ILE A 37 18.14 -7.62 -2.74
CA ILE A 37 19.22 -7.02 -1.93
C ILE A 37 20.19 -8.09 -1.43
N LYS A 38 19.68 -9.20 -0.90
CA LYS A 38 20.53 -10.33 -0.46
C LYS A 38 21.40 -10.85 -1.61
N TYR A 39 20.81 -11.06 -2.78
CA TYR A 39 21.54 -11.49 -3.96
C TYR A 39 22.65 -10.52 -4.36
N LEU A 40 22.40 -9.20 -4.34
CA LEU A 40 23.41 -8.18 -4.63
C LEU A 40 24.58 -8.23 -3.63
N LEU A 41 24.26 -8.39 -2.35
CA LEU A 41 25.29 -8.55 -1.31
C LEU A 41 26.09 -9.85 -1.49
N ASP A 42 25.43 -10.95 -1.85
CA ASP A 42 26.04 -12.26 -2.06
C ASP A 42 27.01 -12.26 -3.26
N ILE A 43 26.71 -11.48 -4.31
CA ILE A 43 27.62 -11.32 -5.47
C ILE A 43 28.69 -10.23 -5.27
N GLY A 44 28.77 -9.63 -4.06
CA GLY A 44 29.85 -8.74 -3.65
C GLY A 44 29.61 -7.25 -3.91
N VAL A 45 28.39 -6.81 -4.18
CA VAL A 45 28.08 -5.36 -4.24
C VAL A 45 28.23 -4.75 -2.85
N PRO A 46 29.03 -3.67 -2.70
CA PRO A 46 29.22 -3.03 -1.40
C PRO A 46 27.89 -2.55 -0.80
N PRO A 47 27.56 -2.86 0.46
CA PRO A 47 26.32 -2.39 1.09
C PRO A 47 26.12 -0.88 1.03
N SER A 48 27.21 -0.09 1.09
CA SER A 48 27.16 1.39 1.04
C SER A 48 26.76 1.94 -0.33
N GLU A 49 26.77 1.12 -1.37
CA GLU A 49 26.39 1.48 -2.74
C GLU A 49 24.98 1.00 -3.11
N ILE A 50 24.28 0.34 -2.18
CA ILE A 50 22.89 -0.08 -2.35
C ILE A 50 21.99 0.84 -1.52
N VAL A 51 20.99 1.42 -2.17
CA VAL A 51 19.98 2.27 -1.54
C VAL A 51 18.61 1.64 -1.74
N ALA A 52 17.94 1.30 -0.64
CA ALA A 52 16.58 0.77 -0.64
C ALA A 52 15.60 1.83 -0.11
N ILE A 53 14.69 2.26 -0.96
CA ILE A 53 13.68 3.26 -0.63
C ILE A 53 12.31 2.59 -0.46
N THR A 54 11.60 2.99 0.59
CA THR A 54 10.22 2.57 0.87
C THR A 54 9.33 3.80 1.09
N PHE A 55 8.03 3.60 0.99
CA PHE A 55 7.08 4.71 1.19
C PHE A 55 6.93 5.12 2.67
N THR A 56 7.15 4.20 3.63
CA THR A 56 6.96 4.46 5.06
C THR A 56 8.15 3.97 5.90
N ASN A 57 8.39 4.63 7.03
CA ASN A 57 9.40 4.19 8.00
C ASN A 57 9.12 2.77 8.54
N ASN A 58 7.85 2.39 8.66
CA ASN A 58 7.48 1.05 9.11
C ASN A 58 7.88 -0.04 8.09
N ALA A 59 7.68 0.22 6.78
CA ALA A 59 8.14 -0.69 5.73
C ALA A 59 9.68 -0.78 5.70
N ALA A 60 10.38 0.34 5.93
CA ALA A 60 11.84 0.35 6.05
C ALA A 60 12.32 -0.50 7.23
N ALA A 61 11.72 -0.36 8.41
CA ALA A 61 12.05 -1.15 9.59
C ALA A 61 11.78 -2.65 9.37
N GLU A 62 10.67 -3.02 8.72
CA GLU A 62 10.36 -4.41 8.37
C GLU A 62 11.42 -4.99 7.42
N MET A 63 11.78 -4.24 6.39
CA MET A 63 12.81 -4.64 5.43
C MET A 63 14.16 -4.83 6.10
N TYR A 64 14.55 -3.90 6.96
CA TYR A 64 15.79 -3.98 7.74
C TYR A 64 15.85 -5.23 8.61
N ASN A 65 14.75 -5.57 9.30
CA ASN A 65 14.66 -6.78 10.10
C ASN A 65 14.80 -8.07 9.25
N ARG A 66 14.21 -8.09 8.05
CA ARG A 66 14.30 -9.24 7.12
C ARG A 66 15.69 -9.44 6.52
N LEU A 67 16.50 -8.38 6.48
CA LEU A 67 17.89 -8.43 6.00
C LEU A 67 18.90 -8.77 7.09
N ASN A 68 18.46 -9.05 8.33
CA ASN A 68 19.31 -9.37 9.47
C ASN A 68 20.42 -8.32 9.73
N ASN A 69 20.05 -7.04 9.72
CA ASN A 69 20.93 -5.91 9.98
C ASN A 69 22.13 -5.82 9.01
N ALA A 70 21.86 -5.69 7.73
CA ALA A 70 22.90 -5.46 6.73
C ALA A 70 23.61 -4.09 6.97
N ASN A 71 24.71 -4.09 7.69
CA ASN A 71 25.47 -2.89 8.05
C ASN A 71 25.99 -2.17 6.80
N GLY A 72 25.81 -0.85 6.77
CA GLY A 72 26.26 0.00 5.66
C GLY A 72 25.24 0.19 4.54
N LEU A 73 24.19 -0.62 4.46
CA LEU A 73 23.07 -0.47 3.52
C LEU A 73 22.16 0.66 4.00
N PHE A 74 21.76 1.56 3.11
CA PHE A 74 20.70 2.51 3.42
C PHE A 74 19.32 1.91 3.13
N ILE A 75 18.44 1.93 4.13
CA ILE A 75 17.02 1.58 4.00
C ILE A 75 16.19 2.68 4.64
N GLY A 76 15.29 3.31 3.90
CA GLY A 76 14.49 4.40 4.45
C GLY A 76 13.47 4.97 3.46
N THR A 77 12.88 6.10 3.83
CA THR A 77 12.04 6.90 2.92
C THR A 77 12.91 7.83 2.08
N VAL A 78 12.35 8.38 1.00
CA VAL A 78 13.05 9.36 0.15
C VAL A 78 13.59 10.53 0.99
N HIS A 79 12.75 11.12 1.84
CA HIS A 79 13.16 12.25 2.69
C HIS A 79 14.24 11.85 3.71
N SER A 80 14.18 10.66 4.27
CA SER A 80 15.23 10.18 5.18
C SER A 80 16.56 9.97 4.46
N TYR A 81 16.53 9.61 3.18
CA TYR A 81 17.75 9.50 2.37
C TYR A 81 18.34 10.87 2.04
N CYS A 82 17.50 11.85 1.64
CA CYS A 82 17.96 13.23 1.46
C CYS A 82 18.64 13.77 2.73
N ASN A 83 17.99 13.61 3.87
CA ASN A 83 18.55 14.03 5.16
C ASN A 83 19.87 13.30 5.49
N TYR A 84 19.98 12.01 5.22
CA TYR A 84 21.20 11.23 5.40
C TYR A 84 22.35 11.78 4.56
N LEU A 85 22.11 12.12 3.28
CA LEU A 85 23.12 12.68 2.38
C LEU A 85 23.56 14.08 2.84
N LEU A 86 22.61 14.97 3.17
CA LEU A 86 22.90 16.33 3.63
C LEU A 86 23.71 16.33 4.92
N ARG A 87 23.33 15.52 5.90
CA ARG A 87 24.11 15.36 7.14
C ARG A 87 25.51 14.80 6.90
N GLY A 88 25.67 13.86 5.96
CA GLY A 88 26.94 13.34 5.52
C GLY A 88 27.83 14.40 4.87
N GLY A 89 27.25 15.43 4.24
CA GLY A 89 27.89 16.62 3.73
C GLY A 89 28.01 17.77 4.74
N ALA A 90 27.72 17.52 6.03
CA ALA A 90 27.73 18.51 7.13
C ALA A 90 26.73 19.69 6.94
N VAL A 91 25.64 19.46 6.19
CA VAL A 91 24.56 20.44 6.05
C VAL A 91 23.58 20.28 7.21
N ASP A 92 23.26 21.39 7.89
CA ASP A 92 22.28 21.39 8.98
C ASP A 92 20.85 21.40 8.41
N THR A 93 20.08 20.37 8.78
CA THR A 93 18.69 20.17 8.36
C THR A 93 17.69 20.34 9.51
N THR A 94 18.15 20.80 10.68
CA THR A 94 17.37 20.84 11.91
C THR A 94 16.07 21.63 11.77
N ASP A 95 16.15 22.84 11.20
CA ASP A 95 14.97 23.70 11.03
C ASP A 95 13.96 23.11 10.03
N ILE A 96 14.46 22.50 8.94
CA ILE A 96 13.61 21.83 7.94
C ILE A 96 12.80 20.68 8.59
N LEU A 97 13.46 19.88 9.42
CA LEU A 97 12.83 18.75 10.08
C LEU A 97 11.85 19.18 11.18
N ASN A 98 12.21 20.20 11.98
CA ASN A 98 11.37 20.73 13.05
C ASN A 98 10.10 21.39 12.51
N GLU A 99 10.16 22.02 11.35
CA GLU A 99 9.03 22.69 10.70
C GLU A 99 8.28 21.76 9.72
N GLU A 100 8.66 20.47 9.66
CA GLU A 100 8.08 19.45 8.76
C GLU A 100 8.08 19.84 7.28
N ARG A 101 9.02 20.71 6.85
CA ARG A 101 9.18 21.17 5.47
C ARG A 101 10.00 20.18 4.63
N PHE A 102 9.59 18.92 4.60
CA PHE A 102 10.38 17.83 4.04
C PHE A 102 10.75 18.01 2.55
N ASP A 103 9.94 18.71 1.78
CA ASP A 103 10.24 19.02 0.37
C ASP A 103 11.43 19.97 0.22
N ASP A 104 11.75 20.79 1.23
CA ASP A 104 12.89 21.69 1.20
C ASP A 104 14.23 20.93 1.25
N LEU A 105 14.22 19.67 1.69
CA LEU A 105 15.41 18.81 1.61
C LEU A 105 15.87 18.61 0.16
N PHE A 106 14.97 18.56 -0.82
CA PHE A 106 15.33 18.45 -2.23
C PHE A 106 16.02 19.70 -2.74
N GLU A 107 15.54 20.88 -2.30
CA GLU A 107 16.19 22.14 -2.66
C GLU A 107 17.58 22.28 -2.02
N GLU A 108 17.76 21.78 -0.79
CA GLU A 108 19.09 21.75 -0.17
C GLU A 108 20.04 20.77 -0.87
N ILE A 109 19.58 19.62 -1.36
CA ILE A 109 20.39 18.72 -2.20
C ILE A 109 20.83 19.43 -3.49
N LYS A 110 19.92 20.17 -4.18
CA LYS A 110 20.25 20.93 -5.39
C LYS A 110 21.34 21.97 -5.15
N LYS A 111 21.33 22.62 -3.97
CA LYS A 111 22.37 23.60 -3.57
C LYS A 111 23.69 22.92 -3.18
N ASN A 112 23.64 21.67 -2.73
CA ASN A 112 24.79 20.91 -2.22
C ASN A 112 24.99 19.59 -2.98
N PRO A 113 25.15 19.57 -4.31
CA PRO A 113 25.21 18.33 -5.11
C PRO A 113 26.39 17.43 -4.74
N SER A 114 27.44 17.97 -4.14
CA SER A 114 28.59 17.20 -3.66
C SER A 114 28.29 16.25 -2.50
N CYS A 115 27.15 16.38 -1.85
CA CYS A 115 26.74 15.44 -0.82
C CYS A 115 26.17 14.12 -1.39
N ILE A 116 25.80 14.11 -2.68
CA ILE A 116 25.33 12.91 -3.37
C ILE A 116 26.49 11.94 -3.52
N LYS A 117 26.34 10.74 -2.96
CA LYS A 117 27.30 9.65 -3.07
C LYS A 117 26.97 8.79 -4.28
N HIS A 118 27.98 8.11 -4.81
CA HIS A 118 27.79 7.10 -5.85
C HIS A 118 26.87 5.98 -5.35
N VAL A 119 25.88 5.63 -6.15
CA VAL A 119 24.91 4.57 -5.90
C VAL A 119 24.93 3.60 -7.06
N THR A 120 25.37 2.36 -6.80
CA THR A 120 25.37 1.30 -7.81
C THR A 120 23.95 0.77 -8.03
N HIS A 121 23.16 0.62 -6.97
CA HIS A 121 21.81 0.09 -7.06
C HIS A 121 20.81 0.91 -6.24
N LEU A 122 19.82 1.51 -6.90
CA LEU A 122 18.65 2.12 -6.29
C LEU A 122 17.44 1.19 -6.43
N ILE A 123 16.90 0.73 -5.32
CA ILE A 123 15.73 -0.15 -5.29
C ILE A 123 14.60 0.56 -4.55
N SER A 124 13.43 0.71 -5.18
CA SER A 124 12.30 1.43 -4.58
C SER A 124 11.05 0.54 -4.52
N ASP A 125 10.43 0.44 -3.34
CA ASP A 125 9.12 -0.22 -3.14
C ASP A 125 7.99 0.81 -3.19
N GLU A 126 6.79 0.36 -3.53
CA GLU A 126 5.57 1.18 -3.65
C GLU A 126 5.78 2.45 -4.49
N SER A 127 6.56 2.33 -5.59
CA SER A 127 6.99 3.48 -6.41
C SER A 127 5.82 4.23 -7.06
N GLN A 128 4.62 3.67 -7.13
CA GLN A 128 3.42 4.37 -7.60
C GLN A 128 2.96 5.50 -6.66
N ASP A 129 3.50 5.58 -5.44
CA ASP A 129 3.20 6.64 -4.49
C ASP A 129 4.29 7.72 -4.42
N ILE A 130 5.33 7.62 -5.22
CA ILE A 130 6.42 8.59 -5.37
C ILE A 130 5.91 9.82 -6.12
N SER A 131 6.24 11.02 -5.65
CA SER A 131 5.90 12.29 -6.32
C SER A 131 6.88 12.63 -7.44
N THR A 132 6.49 13.54 -8.34
CA THR A 132 7.37 14.06 -9.39
C THR A 132 8.69 14.59 -8.84
N LYS A 133 8.67 15.39 -7.75
CA LYS A 133 9.89 15.90 -7.09
C LYS A 133 10.81 14.79 -6.57
N GLN A 134 10.22 13.70 -6.08
CA GLN A 134 10.98 12.55 -5.60
C GLN A 134 11.61 11.77 -6.75
N PHE A 135 10.93 11.66 -7.90
CA PHE A 135 11.54 11.08 -9.10
C PHE A 135 12.67 11.99 -9.65
N GLU A 136 12.51 13.33 -9.67
CA GLU A 136 13.60 14.26 -9.99
C GLU A 136 14.82 14.01 -9.09
N PHE A 137 14.60 13.76 -7.80
CA PHE A 137 15.69 13.41 -6.89
C PHE A 137 16.34 12.06 -7.25
N TYR A 138 15.58 11.05 -7.68
CA TYR A 138 16.16 9.79 -8.16
C TYR A 138 17.03 10.01 -9.40
N GLU A 139 16.64 10.89 -10.31
CA GLU A 139 17.46 11.29 -11.46
C GLU A 139 18.74 12.02 -11.02
N MET A 140 18.67 12.85 -9.97
CA MET A 140 19.85 13.54 -9.43
C MET A 140 20.86 12.56 -8.79
N ILE A 141 20.39 11.48 -8.14
CA ILE A 141 21.27 10.42 -7.59
C ILE A 141 22.04 9.73 -8.72
N HIS A 142 21.47 9.63 -9.89
CA HIS A 142 22.04 9.00 -11.08
C HIS A 142 22.61 7.60 -10.81
N PRO A 143 21.80 6.64 -10.32
CA PRO A 143 22.28 5.30 -9.98
C PRO A 143 22.70 4.53 -11.24
N ASP A 144 23.73 3.68 -11.14
CA ASP A 144 24.13 2.83 -12.27
C ASP A 144 23.00 1.87 -12.66
N ASN A 145 22.28 1.37 -11.66
CA ASN A 145 21.16 0.46 -11.82
C ASN A 145 19.99 0.90 -10.96
N TYR A 146 18.77 0.82 -11.49
CA TYR A 146 17.57 0.98 -10.68
C TYR A 146 16.57 -0.16 -10.86
N MET A 147 15.80 -0.43 -9.80
CA MET A 147 14.70 -1.38 -9.80
C MET A 147 13.52 -0.82 -9.01
N TYR A 148 12.42 -0.47 -9.69
CA TYR A 148 11.24 0.12 -9.09
C TYR A 148 10.09 -0.88 -9.06
N PHE A 149 9.65 -1.25 -7.85
CA PHE A 149 8.48 -2.08 -7.63
C PHE A 149 7.24 -1.20 -7.49
N TYR A 150 6.20 -1.48 -8.26
CA TYR A 150 5.00 -0.66 -8.26
C TYR A 150 3.73 -1.45 -8.55
N ASP A 151 2.58 -0.89 -8.14
CA ASP A 151 1.24 -1.31 -8.52
C ASP A 151 0.36 -0.07 -8.70
N ILE A 152 0.24 0.42 -9.94
CA ILE A 152 -0.54 1.63 -10.25
C ILE A 152 -2.00 1.54 -9.82
N LYS A 153 -2.55 0.32 -9.72
CA LYS A 153 -3.90 0.05 -9.25
C LYS A 153 -4.09 0.37 -7.75
N GLN A 154 -2.98 0.42 -7.00
CA GLN A 154 -2.95 0.74 -5.57
C GLN A 154 -2.48 2.17 -5.27
N THR A 155 -2.39 3.06 -6.26
CA THR A 155 -2.09 4.49 -6.04
C THR A 155 -3.24 5.15 -5.29
N LEU A 156 -2.99 5.59 -4.05
CA LEU A 156 -3.98 6.26 -3.20
C LEU A 156 -3.61 7.72 -2.86
N TYR A 157 -2.41 8.18 -3.24
CA TYR A 157 -1.85 9.44 -2.77
C TYR A 157 -1.66 10.49 -3.88
N ARG A 158 -2.47 10.44 -4.99
CA ARG A 158 -2.44 11.49 -6.02
C ARG A 158 -2.68 12.90 -5.45
N TRP A 159 -3.45 13.02 -4.38
CA TRP A 159 -3.63 14.28 -3.66
C TRP A 159 -2.37 14.75 -2.89
N ARG A 160 -1.31 13.94 -2.85
CA ARG A 160 0.05 14.25 -2.36
C ARG A 160 1.07 14.23 -3.51
N ASP A 161 0.63 14.56 -4.71
CA ASP A 161 1.45 14.62 -5.93
C ASP A 161 2.11 13.29 -6.32
N ALA A 162 1.58 12.14 -5.87
CA ALA A 162 2.01 10.85 -6.39
C ALA A 162 1.82 10.79 -7.91
N ASP A 163 2.85 10.40 -8.64
CA ASP A 163 2.92 10.43 -10.10
C ASP A 163 3.11 9.01 -10.70
N PRO A 164 2.03 8.20 -10.76
CA PRO A 164 2.10 6.90 -11.43
C PRO A 164 2.31 7.02 -12.93
N ASP A 165 1.99 8.18 -13.54
CA ASP A 165 2.13 8.41 -14.98
C ASP A 165 3.61 8.47 -15.37
N TYR A 166 4.51 8.89 -14.46
CA TYR A 166 5.95 8.78 -14.63
C TYR A 166 6.39 7.34 -14.89
N LEU A 167 5.91 6.39 -14.08
CA LEU A 167 6.25 4.96 -14.24
C LEU A 167 5.67 4.37 -15.53
N ILE A 168 4.47 4.78 -15.93
CA ILE A 168 3.85 4.38 -17.19
C ILE A 168 4.71 4.87 -18.35
N ASN A 169 5.08 6.16 -18.37
CA ASN A 169 5.95 6.73 -19.41
C ASN A 169 7.32 6.06 -19.44
N LEU A 170 7.90 5.78 -18.26
CA LEU A 170 9.19 5.09 -18.15
C LEU A 170 9.12 3.67 -18.72
N SER A 171 7.99 2.97 -18.58
CA SER A 171 7.79 1.60 -19.07
C SER A 171 7.80 1.48 -20.60
N TYR A 172 7.57 2.58 -21.33
CA TYR A 172 7.62 2.63 -22.79
C TYR A 172 9.02 2.94 -23.35
N GLN A 173 10.00 3.21 -22.50
CA GLN A 173 11.38 3.46 -22.97
C GLN A 173 12.06 2.15 -23.41
N ASN A 174 12.78 2.18 -24.54
CA ASN A 174 13.36 0.99 -25.14
C ASN A 174 14.48 0.34 -24.33
N ASP A 175 15.12 1.08 -23.43
CA ASP A 175 16.23 0.63 -22.57
C ASP A 175 15.76 0.20 -21.17
N VAL A 176 14.45 0.24 -20.92
CA VAL A 176 13.82 -0.18 -19.67
C VAL A 176 13.23 -1.57 -19.81
N THR A 177 13.57 -2.46 -18.89
CA THR A 177 13.02 -3.82 -18.83
C THR A 177 11.86 -3.86 -17.84
N VAL A 178 10.67 -4.29 -18.30
CA VAL A 178 9.49 -4.43 -17.46
C VAL A 178 9.21 -5.88 -17.14
N TYR A 179 9.25 -6.23 -15.86
CA TYR A 179 8.80 -7.55 -15.37
C TYR A 179 7.39 -7.43 -14.77
N GLN A 180 6.61 -8.50 -14.86
CA GLN A 180 5.24 -8.55 -14.36
C GLN A 180 5.08 -9.67 -13.32
N MET A 181 4.71 -9.30 -12.09
CA MET A 181 4.38 -10.24 -11.01
C MET A 181 2.86 -10.41 -10.93
N ARG A 182 2.31 -11.42 -11.62
CA ARG A 182 0.86 -11.62 -11.78
C ARG A 182 0.22 -12.50 -10.71
N GLN A 183 0.98 -13.24 -9.93
CA GLN A 183 0.46 -14.18 -8.95
C GLN A 183 -0.08 -13.46 -7.71
N ASN A 184 -1.35 -13.69 -7.37
CA ASN A 184 -1.95 -13.19 -6.14
C ASN A 184 -2.05 -14.33 -5.12
N PHE A 185 -1.30 -14.21 -4.03
CA PHE A 185 -1.24 -15.24 -2.97
C PHE A 185 -2.20 -14.98 -1.80
N ARG A 186 -2.93 -13.86 -1.81
CA ARG A 186 -3.78 -13.41 -0.70
C ARG A 186 -5.25 -13.76 -0.88
N ASN A 187 -5.81 -13.30 -1.97
CA ASN A 187 -7.25 -13.28 -2.15
C ASN A 187 -7.77 -14.60 -2.72
N LEU A 188 -8.96 -15.01 -2.30
CA LEU A 188 -9.72 -16.02 -3.01
C LEU A 188 -10.18 -15.51 -4.38
N PRO A 189 -10.43 -16.39 -5.37
CA PRO A 189 -10.73 -16.00 -6.75
C PRO A 189 -11.91 -15.05 -6.90
N ASP A 190 -12.99 -15.27 -6.18
CA ASP A 190 -14.22 -14.45 -6.26
C ASP A 190 -14.01 -13.06 -5.62
N ILE A 191 -13.23 -12.94 -4.54
CA ILE A 191 -12.84 -11.66 -3.94
C ILE A 191 -11.97 -10.85 -4.93
N LEU A 192 -10.97 -11.50 -5.54
CA LEU A 192 -10.11 -10.85 -6.52
C LEU A 192 -10.91 -10.39 -7.75
N ASN A 193 -11.79 -11.25 -8.29
CA ASN A 193 -12.65 -10.91 -9.42
C ASN A 193 -13.63 -9.79 -9.07
N PHE A 194 -14.12 -9.73 -7.83
CA PHE A 194 -14.94 -8.61 -7.35
C PHE A 194 -14.14 -7.30 -7.34
N ALA A 195 -12.91 -7.32 -6.83
CA ALA A 195 -12.05 -6.15 -6.78
C ALA A 195 -11.71 -5.59 -8.17
N LYS A 196 -11.40 -6.46 -9.14
CA LYS A 196 -11.09 -6.08 -10.53
C LYS A 196 -12.20 -5.27 -11.21
N LYS A 197 -13.46 -5.48 -10.86
CA LYS A 197 -14.60 -4.71 -11.43
C LYS A 197 -14.46 -3.21 -11.26
N PHE A 198 -13.79 -2.74 -10.22
CA PHE A 198 -13.59 -1.32 -9.97
C PHE A 198 -12.58 -0.68 -10.92
N LEU A 199 -11.69 -1.47 -11.53
CA LEU A 199 -10.62 -1.00 -12.40
C LEU A 199 -11.07 -0.83 -13.87
N TYR A 200 -12.15 -1.48 -14.32
CA TYR A 200 -12.59 -1.47 -15.72
C TYR A 200 -12.81 -0.07 -16.34
N ARG A 201 -13.03 0.93 -15.51
CA ARG A 201 -13.20 2.32 -15.94
C ARG A 201 -11.90 3.09 -16.13
N LEU A 202 -10.76 2.59 -15.61
CA LEU A 202 -9.51 3.34 -15.53
C LEU A 202 -8.68 3.31 -16.83
N GLY A 203 -9.03 2.43 -17.76
CA GLY A 203 -8.29 2.21 -19.00
C GLY A 203 -7.31 1.03 -18.93
N PRO A 204 -6.71 0.68 -20.08
CA PRO A 204 -5.96 -0.57 -20.26
C PRO A 204 -4.70 -0.67 -19.39
N ASP A 205 -4.04 0.44 -19.05
CA ASP A 205 -2.84 0.43 -18.19
C ASP A 205 -3.17 -0.03 -16.76
N TYR A 206 -4.43 0.05 -16.37
CA TYR A 206 -4.92 -0.37 -15.07
C TYR A 206 -5.58 -1.77 -15.07
N ASP A 207 -5.57 -2.46 -16.20
CA ASP A 207 -6.10 -3.82 -16.27
C ASP A 207 -5.34 -4.73 -15.31
N ASP A 208 -6.10 -5.51 -14.55
CA ASP A 208 -5.54 -6.44 -13.57
C ASP A 208 -5.61 -7.86 -14.11
N ASP A 209 -4.50 -8.33 -14.65
CA ASP A 209 -4.29 -9.67 -15.16
C ASP A 209 -3.79 -10.67 -14.08
N SER A 210 -3.93 -10.30 -12.82
CA SER A 210 -3.51 -11.13 -11.69
C SER A 210 -4.22 -12.48 -11.65
N ILE A 211 -3.45 -13.49 -11.27
CA ILE A 211 -3.87 -14.90 -11.21
C ILE A 211 -3.97 -15.30 -9.74
N PRO A 212 -5.16 -15.66 -9.23
CA PRO A 212 -5.30 -16.12 -7.86
C PRO A 212 -4.62 -17.49 -7.69
N MET A 213 -3.74 -17.59 -6.70
CA MET A 213 -3.03 -18.82 -6.38
C MET A 213 -3.76 -19.67 -5.34
N ARG A 214 -4.73 -19.10 -4.65
CA ARG A 214 -5.59 -19.79 -3.69
C ARG A 214 -6.77 -20.43 -4.40
N LYS A 215 -7.19 -21.59 -3.90
CA LYS A 215 -8.36 -22.31 -4.42
C LYS A 215 -9.61 -21.94 -3.63
N THR A 216 -10.74 -21.81 -4.31
CA THR A 216 -12.05 -21.66 -3.67
C THR A 216 -12.59 -23.02 -3.19
N ASP A 217 -13.43 -22.99 -2.16
CA ASP A 217 -14.21 -24.15 -1.68
C ASP A 217 -15.56 -24.28 -2.41
N GLY A 218 -15.82 -23.44 -3.42
CA GLY A 218 -17.06 -23.41 -4.19
C GLY A 218 -18.19 -22.59 -3.54
N LYS A 219 -17.94 -22.00 -2.36
CA LYS A 219 -18.92 -21.11 -1.69
C LYS A 219 -18.67 -19.64 -2.09
N PRO A 220 -19.70 -18.78 -1.99
CA PRO A 220 -19.52 -17.34 -2.15
C PRO A 220 -18.73 -16.76 -0.98
N HIS A 221 -17.65 -15.99 -1.30
CA HIS A 221 -16.83 -15.28 -0.31
C HIS A 221 -17.02 -13.76 -0.37
N VAL A 222 -17.94 -13.27 -1.18
CA VAL A 222 -18.31 -11.85 -1.27
C VAL A 222 -19.79 -11.71 -1.00
N LEU A 223 -20.15 -10.97 0.04
CA LEU A 223 -21.53 -10.56 0.35
C LEU A 223 -21.70 -9.09 0.02
N GLU A 224 -22.27 -8.78 -1.13
CA GLU A 224 -22.55 -7.42 -1.56
C GLU A 224 -23.99 -7.03 -1.27
N GLY A 225 -24.20 -5.85 -0.69
CA GLY A 225 -25.56 -5.37 -0.39
C GLY A 225 -25.63 -3.89 -0.02
N THR A 226 -26.86 -3.42 0.17
CA THR A 226 -27.15 -2.07 0.66
C THR A 226 -27.56 -2.15 2.13
N TYR A 227 -26.81 -1.49 3.00
CA TYR A 227 -26.92 -1.59 4.44
C TYR A 227 -26.89 -0.22 5.10
N THR A 228 -27.73 -0.03 6.10
CA THR A 228 -27.48 0.98 7.12
C THR A 228 -26.26 0.58 7.98
N PRO A 229 -25.63 1.49 8.74
CA PRO A 229 -24.51 1.11 9.62
C PRO A 229 -24.85 -0.02 10.59
N SER A 230 -26.04 0.02 11.19
CA SER A 230 -26.51 -1.02 12.12
C SER A 230 -26.72 -2.38 11.45
N GLU A 231 -27.25 -2.41 10.22
CA GLU A 231 -27.41 -3.64 9.44
C GLU A 231 -26.04 -4.20 8.99
N ALA A 232 -25.06 -3.33 8.68
CA ALA A 232 -23.71 -3.76 8.35
C ALA A 232 -23.03 -4.44 9.55
N VAL A 233 -23.17 -3.88 10.76
CA VAL A 233 -22.69 -4.51 12.00
C VAL A 233 -23.39 -5.84 12.25
N ALA A 234 -24.72 -5.90 12.10
CA ALA A 234 -25.47 -7.14 12.26
C ALA A 234 -25.04 -8.22 11.24
N SER A 235 -24.76 -7.83 10.00
CA SER A 235 -24.26 -8.73 8.96
C SER A 235 -22.87 -9.28 9.29
N LEU A 236 -21.98 -8.44 9.83
CA LEU A 236 -20.68 -8.89 10.30
C LEU A 236 -20.83 -9.87 11.47
N MET A 237 -21.66 -9.57 12.47
CA MET A 237 -21.90 -10.47 13.61
C MET A 237 -22.43 -11.84 13.16
N LEU A 238 -23.39 -11.83 12.24
CA LEU A 238 -23.95 -13.08 11.68
C LEU A 238 -22.89 -13.87 10.89
N ALA A 239 -22.04 -13.18 10.12
CA ALA A 239 -20.96 -13.83 9.39
C ALA A 239 -19.91 -14.39 10.36
N ALA A 240 -19.54 -13.65 11.39
CA ALA A 240 -18.58 -14.08 12.41
C ALA A 240 -19.06 -15.35 13.13
N ASP A 241 -20.34 -15.41 13.51
CA ASP A 241 -20.96 -16.60 14.12
C ASP A 241 -20.95 -17.80 13.16
N ARG A 242 -21.41 -17.61 11.92
CA ARG A 242 -21.49 -18.69 10.91
C ARG A 242 -20.13 -19.24 10.51
N LEU A 243 -19.12 -18.39 10.45
CA LEU A 243 -17.76 -18.76 10.07
C LEU A 243 -16.92 -19.17 11.29
N ASN A 244 -17.46 -19.08 12.49
CA ASN A 244 -16.79 -19.39 13.76
C ASN A 244 -15.46 -18.66 13.91
N THR A 245 -15.48 -17.31 13.75
CA THR A 245 -14.29 -16.46 13.75
C THR A 245 -14.17 -15.65 15.03
N GLN A 246 -12.97 -15.13 15.31
CA GLN A 246 -12.73 -14.20 16.41
C GLN A 246 -12.87 -12.75 15.94
N TRP A 247 -13.10 -11.81 16.88
CA TRP A 247 -13.19 -10.39 16.54
C TRP A 247 -11.88 -9.84 15.97
N GLY A 248 -10.75 -10.33 16.40
CA GLY A 248 -9.42 -9.95 15.89
C GLY A 248 -9.19 -10.30 14.42
N ASP A 249 -9.97 -11.22 13.86
CA ASP A 249 -9.88 -11.61 12.45
C ASP A 249 -10.57 -10.61 11.51
N TRP A 250 -11.32 -9.65 12.05
CA TRP A 250 -12.15 -8.72 11.29
C TRP A 250 -11.55 -7.31 11.23
N PHE A 251 -11.48 -6.77 10.00
CA PHE A 251 -11.33 -5.34 9.80
C PHE A 251 -12.62 -4.73 9.26
N VAL A 252 -12.96 -3.55 9.76
CA VAL A 252 -13.99 -2.68 9.20
C VAL A 252 -13.30 -1.52 8.51
N LEU A 253 -13.41 -1.45 7.20
CA LEU A 253 -12.78 -0.43 6.39
C LEU A 253 -13.80 0.66 6.05
N CYS A 254 -13.52 1.86 6.52
CA CYS A 254 -14.37 3.03 6.38
C CYS A 254 -13.79 4.04 5.38
N ARG A 255 -14.68 4.85 4.80
CA ARG A 255 -14.25 5.95 3.92
C ARG A 255 -13.71 7.14 4.73
N THR A 256 -14.29 7.44 5.89
CA THR A 256 -14.01 8.62 6.70
C THR A 256 -13.82 8.30 8.18
N ASN A 257 -13.17 9.22 8.92
CA ASN A 257 -13.05 9.11 10.38
C ASN A 257 -14.41 9.21 11.10
N ASN A 258 -15.40 9.90 10.51
CA ASN A 258 -16.76 9.95 11.07
C ASN A 258 -17.43 8.57 11.01
N ASP A 259 -17.18 7.80 9.94
CA ASP A 259 -17.67 6.43 9.86
C ASP A 259 -16.99 5.54 10.92
N ILE A 260 -15.69 5.73 11.20
CA ILE A 260 -14.99 5.00 12.27
C ILE A 260 -15.69 5.24 13.62
N ALA A 261 -15.89 6.51 14.01
CA ALA A 261 -16.52 6.85 15.28
C ALA A 261 -17.93 6.25 15.39
N LEU A 262 -18.69 6.26 14.29
CA LEU A 262 -20.02 5.66 14.24
C LEU A 262 -19.97 4.15 14.46
N PHE A 263 -19.07 3.44 13.79
CA PHE A 263 -18.93 1.99 13.95
C PHE A 263 -18.43 1.61 15.35
N GLN A 264 -17.49 2.37 15.94
CA GLN A 264 -17.07 2.16 17.33
C GLN A 264 -18.28 2.18 18.30
N GLN A 265 -19.13 3.20 18.21
CA GLN A 265 -20.33 3.30 19.03
C GLN A 265 -21.30 2.12 18.81
N LEU A 266 -21.49 1.68 17.56
CA LEU A 266 -22.37 0.57 17.24
C LEU A 266 -21.86 -0.77 17.77
N PHE A 267 -20.56 -1.02 17.71
CA PHE A 267 -19.95 -2.24 18.26
C PHE A 267 -19.94 -2.21 19.79
N GLU A 268 -19.64 -1.05 20.41
CA GLU A 268 -19.69 -0.86 21.86
C GLU A 268 -21.08 -1.15 22.41
N ALA A 269 -22.13 -0.64 21.74
CA ALA A 269 -23.53 -0.94 22.11
C ALA A 269 -23.89 -2.43 22.03
N LYS A 270 -23.07 -3.25 21.38
CA LYS A 270 -23.19 -4.71 21.28
C LYS A 270 -22.22 -5.45 22.19
N GLY A 271 -21.41 -4.75 22.97
CA GLY A 271 -20.37 -5.33 23.84
C GLY A 271 -19.20 -5.96 23.05
N ILE A 272 -18.98 -5.55 21.78
CA ILE A 272 -17.91 -6.07 20.94
C ILE A 272 -16.70 -5.14 21.05
N PRO A 273 -15.51 -5.65 21.44
CA PRO A 273 -14.32 -4.84 21.58
C PRO A 273 -13.80 -4.38 20.22
N THR A 274 -13.41 -3.12 20.13
CA THR A 274 -12.90 -2.51 18.91
C THR A 274 -11.55 -1.81 19.15
N ASP A 275 -10.76 -1.68 18.10
CA ASP A 275 -9.54 -0.88 18.10
C ASP A 275 -9.46 -0.04 16.82
N THR A 276 -8.85 1.14 16.92
CA THR A 276 -8.60 2.03 15.78
C THR A 276 -7.25 2.71 15.93
N PHE A 277 -6.51 2.82 14.84
CA PHE A 277 -5.20 3.49 14.81
C PHE A 277 -4.84 3.97 13.42
N LYS A 278 -3.87 4.88 13.36
CA LYS A 278 -3.21 5.26 12.12
C LYS A 278 -1.78 4.69 12.11
N GLN A 279 -1.41 4.03 11.01
CA GLN A 279 -0.06 3.45 10.89
C GLN A 279 1.06 4.49 11.02
N SER A 280 0.81 5.73 10.56
CA SER A 280 1.79 6.81 10.63
C SER A 280 2.14 7.26 12.05
N GLU A 281 1.30 6.91 13.02
CA GLU A 281 1.46 7.30 14.43
C GLU A 281 2.07 6.20 15.31
N LEU A 282 2.33 5.01 14.74
CA LEU A 282 2.76 3.82 15.46
C LEU A 282 4.00 3.19 14.83
N THR A 283 4.81 2.54 15.66
CA THR A 283 5.89 1.66 15.20
C THR A 283 5.33 0.32 14.73
N ASN A 284 6.10 -0.42 13.91
CA ASN A 284 5.72 -1.77 13.48
C ASN A 284 5.43 -2.71 14.66
N ALA A 285 6.21 -2.67 15.72
CA ALA A 285 5.99 -3.48 16.90
C ALA A 285 4.62 -3.19 17.52
N GLN A 286 4.29 -1.91 17.71
CA GLN A 286 3.00 -1.49 18.25
C GLN A 286 1.83 -1.90 17.34
N ILE A 287 1.99 -1.80 16.00
CA ILE A 287 0.98 -2.28 15.05
C ILE A 287 0.79 -3.79 15.20
N GLN A 288 1.88 -4.57 15.23
CA GLN A 288 1.80 -6.02 15.37
C GLN A 288 1.15 -6.45 16.70
N ASP A 289 1.43 -5.75 17.79
CA ASP A 289 0.82 -6.04 19.08
C ASP A 289 -0.68 -5.75 19.06
N ARG A 290 -1.12 -4.62 18.50
CA ARG A 290 -2.55 -4.31 18.30
C ARG A 290 -3.26 -5.33 17.41
N LEU A 291 -2.60 -5.80 16.34
CA LEU A 291 -3.17 -6.80 15.44
C LEU A 291 -3.38 -8.17 16.11
N LYS A 292 -2.66 -8.50 17.19
CA LYS A 292 -2.84 -9.74 17.96
C LYS A 292 -4.03 -9.67 18.93
N GLU A 293 -4.47 -8.47 19.29
CA GLU A 293 -5.59 -8.31 20.21
C GLU A 293 -6.91 -8.80 19.55
N ASN A 294 -7.74 -9.46 20.32
CA ASN A 294 -9.05 -9.93 19.86
C ASN A 294 -10.09 -8.80 19.83
N THR A 295 -9.83 -7.78 19.02
CA THR A 295 -10.68 -6.61 18.82
C THR A 295 -10.94 -6.41 17.32
N VAL A 296 -12.15 -5.98 16.94
CA VAL A 296 -12.44 -5.57 15.55
C VAL A 296 -11.62 -4.30 15.22
N LYS A 297 -10.79 -4.36 14.20
CA LYS A 297 -10.01 -3.20 13.76
C LYS A 297 -10.83 -2.31 12.84
N ILE A 298 -11.14 -1.09 13.27
CA ILE A 298 -11.92 -0.13 12.47
C ILE A 298 -10.97 0.93 11.94
N LEU A 299 -10.74 0.95 10.63
CA LEU A 299 -9.70 1.75 10.00
C LEU A 299 -10.25 2.47 8.76
N THR A 300 -9.61 3.57 8.35
CA THR A 300 -9.80 4.05 6.98
C THR A 300 -9.08 3.14 5.99
N VAL A 301 -9.53 3.11 4.72
CA VAL A 301 -8.83 2.34 3.67
C VAL A 301 -7.38 2.78 3.53
N HIS A 302 -7.11 4.10 3.66
CA HIS A 302 -5.75 4.64 3.61
C HIS A 302 -4.88 4.11 4.76
N SER A 303 -5.43 4.07 5.98
CA SER A 303 -4.72 3.51 7.14
C SER A 303 -4.53 2.00 7.06
N ALA A 304 -5.35 1.29 6.28
CA ALA A 304 -5.23 -0.15 6.08
C ALA A 304 -4.34 -0.53 4.87
N LYS A 305 -3.78 0.45 4.14
CA LYS A 305 -2.86 0.16 3.02
C LYS A 305 -1.65 -0.63 3.54
N GLY A 306 -1.29 -1.71 2.83
CA GLY A 306 -0.23 -2.63 3.27
C GLY A 306 -0.69 -3.71 4.26
N MET A 307 -1.81 -3.52 4.97
CA MET A 307 -2.37 -4.54 5.86
C MET A 307 -3.33 -5.49 5.13
N GLU A 308 -3.69 -6.58 5.81
CA GLU A 308 -4.64 -7.57 5.33
C GLU A 308 -5.29 -8.27 6.51
N ALA A 309 -6.51 -8.76 6.33
CA ALA A 309 -7.22 -9.53 7.33
C ALA A 309 -7.97 -10.72 6.69
N PRO A 310 -8.24 -11.79 7.44
CA PRO A 310 -9.09 -12.88 6.95
C PRO A 310 -10.43 -12.34 6.46
N TYR A 311 -11.07 -11.48 7.23
CA TYR A 311 -12.44 -11.02 7.01
C TYR A 311 -12.53 -9.50 6.99
N ILE A 312 -13.19 -8.96 5.98
CA ILE A 312 -13.34 -7.51 5.80
C ILE A 312 -14.82 -7.13 5.70
N LEU A 313 -15.21 -6.09 6.42
CA LEU A 313 -16.40 -5.30 6.14
C LEU A 313 -15.95 -3.96 5.53
N SER A 314 -16.20 -3.76 4.24
CA SER A 314 -16.01 -2.46 3.57
C SER A 314 -17.31 -1.68 3.59
N TYR A 315 -17.29 -0.50 4.21
CA TYR A 315 -18.49 0.31 4.37
C TYR A 315 -18.41 1.64 3.63
N ASN A 316 -19.45 1.93 2.82
CA ASN A 316 -19.65 3.21 2.12
C ASN A 316 -18.49 3.64 1.21
N ILE A 317 -17.77 2.69 0.64
CA ILE A 317 -16.71 2.93 -0.33
C ILE A 317 -17.32 2.77 -1.72
N ARG A 318 -17.22 3.80 -2.58
CA ARG A 318 -17.87 3.84 -3.89
C ARG A 318 -16.97 4.46 -4.94
N ALA A 319 -16.96 3.91 -6.14
CA ALA A 319 -16.16 4.37 -7.26
C ALA A 319 -16.85 5.53 -8.02
N TYR A 320 -16.82 6.74 -7.49
CA TYR A 320 -17.37 7.93 -8.16
C TYR A 320 -16.42 8.49 -9.23
N ASN A 321 -15.13 8.37 -9.01
CA ASN A 321 -14.05 8.79 -9.90
C ASN A 321 -12.94 7.75 -9.88
N ASP A 322 -11.84 8.02 -10.55
CA ASP A 322 -10.74 7.09 -10.72
C ASP A 322 -9.98 6.83 -9.41
N ASP A 323 -9.78 7.85 -8.56
CA ASP A 323 -9.16 7.67 -7.25
C ASP A 323 -10.03 6.81 -6.33
N GLU A 324 -11.34 7.04 -6.34
CA GLU A 324 -12.28 6.23 -5.59
C GLU A 324 -12.39 4.79 -6.14
N ALA A 325 -12.21 4.59 -7.44
CA ALA A 325 -12.15 3.25 -8.04
C ALA A 325 -10.93 2.46 -7.53
N ARG A 326 -9.76 3.10 -7.47
CA ARG A 326 -8.55 2.51 -6.85
C ARG A 326 -8.75 2.25 -5.36
N LEU A 327 -9.40 3.19 -4.65
CA LEU A 327 -9.72 2.99 -3.23
C LEU A 327 -10.63 1.77 -3.01
N CYS A 328 -11.64 1.57 -3.88
CA CYS A 328 -12.48 0.37 -3.86
C CYS A 328 -11.65 -0.91 -4.09
N TYR A 329 -10.77 -0.90 -5.09
CA TYR A 329 -9.88 -2.02 -5.39
C TYR A 329 -8.97 -2.35 -4.20
N VAL A 330 -8.32 -1.34 -3.62
CA VAL A 330 -7.47 -1.52 -2.45
C VAL A 330 -8.26 -2.08 -1.27
N SER A 331 -9.44 -1.54 -0.99
CA SER A 331 -10.29 -2.01 0.10
C SER A 331 -10.68 -3.49 -0.07
N ALA A 332 -11.16 -3.87 -1.26
CA ALA A 332 -11.57 -5.24 -1.53
C ALA A 332 -10.40 -6.23 -1.46
N THR A 333 -9.22 -5.84 -1.96
CA THR A 333 -8.02 -6.70 -1.95
C THR A 333 -7.38 -6.86 -0.57
N ARG A 334 -7.90 -6.21 0.49
CA ARG A 334 -7.46 -6.47 1.87
C ARG A 334 -8.02 -7.77 2.44
N ALA A 335 -9.16 -8.27 1.90
CA ALA A 335 -9.80 -9.50 2.37
C ALA A 335 -9.05 -10.74 1.88
N LYS A 336 -8.77 -11.68 2.78
CA LYS A 336 -8.22 -13.00 2.42
C LYS A 336 -9.32 -14.00 2.11
N ASP A 337 -10.27 -14.16 3.03
CA ASP A 337 -11.20 -15.27 3.07
C ASP A 337 -12.67 -14.87 2.87
N PHE A 338 -13.05 -13.66 3.32
CA PHE A 338 -14.43 -13.20 3.16
C PHE A 338 -14.53 -11.66 3.13
N LEU A 339 -15.42 -11.15 2.28
CA LEU A 339 -15.66 -9.72 2.09
C LEU A 339 -17.14 -9.41 2.21
N ILE A 340 -17.51 -8.54 3.15
CA ILE A 340 -18.82 -7.87 3.16
C ILE A 340 -18.63 -6.50 2.50
N TRP A 341 -19.31 -6.27 1.37
CA TRP A 341 -19.29 -4.99 0.66
C TRP A 341 -20.59 -4.24 0.90
N ALA A 342 -20.60 -3.36 1.89
CA ALA A 342 -21.76 -2.66 2.37
C ALA A 342 -21.88 -1.26 1.72
N LYS A 343 -22.81 -1.12 0.77
CA LYS A 343 -23.20 0.18 0.18
C LYS A 343 -24.19 0.87 1.10
N THR A 344 -24.12 2.20 1.24
CA THR A 344 -25.15 2.95 1.96
C THR A 344 -26.42 3.09 1.14
N PRO A 345 -27.60 3.10 1.77
CA PRO A 345 -28.83 3.48 1.10
C PRO A 345 -28.73 4.88 0.46
N PRO A 346 -29.37 5.14 -0.67
CA PRO A 346 -29.43 6.47 -1.22
C PRO A 346 -30.06 7.44 -0.21
N LYS A 347 -29.44 8.63 -0.04
CA LYS A 347 -30.02 9.67 0.80
C LYS A 347 -31.43 9.98 0.29
N LYS A 348 -32.46 9.83 1.11
CA LYS A 348 -33.81 10.30 0.78
C LYS A 348 -33.70 11.79 0.44
N LYS A 349 -33.99 12.20 -0.79
CA LYS A 349 -34.13 13.60 -1.15
C LYS A 349 -35.13 14.21 -0.16
N LYS A 350 -34.72 15.18 0.65
CA LYS A 350 -35.69 15.99 1.40
C LYS A 350 -36.65 16.57 0.35
N ARG A 351 -37.89 16.12 0.36
CA ARG A 351 -38.95 16.80 -0.39
C ARG A 351 -39.00 18.21 0.20
N ASN A 352 -38.54 19.21 -0.58
CA ASN A 352 -38.84 20.59 -0.26
C ASN A 352 -40.37 20.67 -0.18
N ARG A 353 -40.92 20.85 1.02
CA ARG A 353 -42.32 21.26 1.16
C ARG A 353 -42.37 22.61 0.46
N VAL A 354 -42.98 22.64 -0.72
CA VAL A 354 -43.44 23.88 -1.31
C VAL A 354 -44.49 24.39 -0.33
N VAL A 355 -44.13 25.43 0.43
CA VAL A 355 -45.10 26.18 1.22
C VAL A 355 -45.83 27.04 0.21
N ASN A 356 -47.03 26.59 -0.20
CA ASN A 356 -47.96 27.47 -0.91
C ASN A 356 -48.40 28.53 0.10
N TRP A 357 -48.01 29.75 -0.12
CA TRP A 357 -48.59 30.91 0.49
C TRP A 357 -49.85 31.26 -0.34
N GLU A 358 -51.03 30.91 0.17
CA GLU A 358 -52.27 31.58 -0.21
C GLU A 358 -52.45 32.83 0.62
#